data_52f6980f02525d1a58b66d4d7152a95b
#
_entry.id   52f6980f02525d1a58b66d4d7152a95b
#
_cell.length_a   1.000
_cell.length_b   1.000
_cell.length_c   1.000
_cell.angle_alpha   90.00
_cell.angle_beta   90.00
_cell.angle_gamma   90.00
#
_symmetry.space_group_name_H-M   'P 1'
#
loop_
_entity.id
_entity.type
_entity.pdbx_description
1 polymer ?
#
loop_
_entity_poly.entity_id
_entity_poly.type
_entity_poly.pdbx_seq_one_letter_code
_entity_poly.pdbx_strand_id
1 'polypeptide(L)'
;MSNYIFDHRDPYEWSKRTASSSLPPLIVCVAITGGVHGKEANPNLPETPVEQVAQTFDCYRAGASMVHIHARDPKNWATGTGDPGAFYEINAMIREKCPDIILNLTTGGSYGQPFEERIRCLDAKPETASLNLGPEMYKSRLKARKAPLPNPREEMLLNDCSCTTYEEITTLAKMMKDRGIRPEMELFHPGHYWVINDLISQALVEKPYKIQLVLGSITASYATPWNLMSLIQELPANSVFSVAGMGPFQLPMAMMAIILGGHVRVGMEDNVYSKKGELLQSNATAVERIIRLARDMNRDIATPSQAREILGLSSTPSSY
;
A
#
# COMPACT_ATOMS: atom_id res chain seq x y z
N MET A 1 -3.78 -18.36 17.98
CA MET A 1 -4.08 -17.40 16.89
C MET A 1 -4.41 -16.09 17.55
N SER A 2 -3.92 -14.99 17.02
CA SER A 2 -4.22 -13.66 17.54
C SER A 2 -5.74 -13.41 17.52
N ASN A 3 -6.28 -12.77 18.56
CA ASN A 3 -7.71 -12.37 18.61
C ASN A 3 -8.09 -11.36 17.51
N TYR A 4 -7.13 -10.93 16.71
CA TYR A 4 -7.30 -9.95 15.64
C TYR A 4 -7.74 -10.56 14.30
N ILE A 5 -7.60 -11.88 14.10
CA ILE A 5 -8.00 -12.55 12.86
C ILE A 5 -9.35 -13.24 13.08
N PHE A 6 -10.34 -12.87 12.29
CA PHE A 6 -11.67 -13.47 12.31
C PHE A 6 -12.18 -13.69 10.88
N ASP A 7 -13.18 -14.55 10.71
CA ASP A 7 -13.80 -14.75 9.41
C ASP A 7 -14.77 -13.59 9.11
N HIS A 8 -14.36 -12.72 8.21
CA HIS A 8 -15.15 -11.56 7.78
C HIS A 8 -16.48 -11.95 7.09
N ARG A 9 -16.64 -13.22 6.72
CA ARG A 9 -17.85 -13.78 6.10
C ARG A 9 -18.87 -14.28 7.12
N ASP A 10 -18.46 -14.48 8.38
CA ASP A 10 -19.35 -14.89 9.46
C ASP A 10 -20.14 -13.67 9.97
N PRO A 11 -21.45 -13.56 9.65
CA PRO A 11 -22.24 -12.41 10.05
C PRO A 11 -22.46 -12.32 11.56
N TYR A 12 -22.45 -13.46 12.25
CA TYR A 12 -22.61 -13.49 13.70
C TYR A 12 -21.35 -12.94 14.39
N GLU A 13 -20.19 -13.39 13.99
CA GLU A 13 -18.93 -12.91 14.56
C GLU A 13 -18.71 -11.42 14.25
N TRP A 14 -19.00 -10.98 13.03
CA TRP A 14 -18.95 -9.56 12.67
C TRP A 14 -19.91 -8.72 13.53
N SER A 15 -21.17 -9.15 13.69
CA SER A 15 -22.19 -8.45 14.48
C SER A 15 -21.79 -8.36 15.95
N LYS A 16 -21.27 -9.45 16.53
CA LYS A 16 -20.77 -9.51 17.91
C LYS A 16 -19.63 -8.53 18.13
N ARG A 17 -18.65 -8.52 17.25
CA ARG A 17 -17.48 -7.63 17.33
C ARG A 17 -17.87 -6.17 17.15
N THR A 18 -18.77 -5.88 16.24
CA THR A 18 -19.28 -4.53 16.01
C THR A 18 -20.06 -4.02 17.24
N ALA A 19 -20.96 -4.84 17.78
CA ALA A 19 -21.75 -4.47 18.96
C ALA A 19 -20.91 -4.26 20.22
N SER A 20 -19.77 -4.96 20.35
CA SER A 20 -18.85 -4.86 21.48
C SER A 20 -17.65 -3.93 21.24
N SER A 21 -17.62 -3.20 20.12
CA SER A 21 -16.46 -2.38 19.69
C SER A 21 -15.14 -3.13 19.73
N SER A 22 -15.15 -4.42 19.35
CA SER A 22 -13.98 -5.30 19.39
C SER A 22 -13.50 -5.75 18.00
N LEU A 23 -13.83 -4.98 16.95
CA LEU A 23 -13.15 -5.14 15.67
C LEU A 23 -11.64 -4.93 15.85
N PRO A 24 -10.79 -5.62 15.08
CA PRO A 24 -9.35 -5.42 15.16
C PRO A 24 -8.96 -3.94 15.05
N PRO A 25 -7.97 -3.46 15.81
CA PRO A 25 -7.48 -2.10 15.66
C PRO A 25 -7.10 -1.82 14.19
N LEU A 26 -7.46 -0.64 13.69
CA LEU A 26 -7.28 -0.29 12.29
C LEU A 26 -5.82 -0.01 11.97
N ILE A 27 -5.20 -0.82 11.11
CA ILE A 27 -3.92 -0.49 10.49
C ILE A 27 -4.16 0.59 9.44
N VAL A 28 -3.45 1.70 9.55
CA VAL A 28 -3.42 2.77 8.54
C VAL A 28 -2.07 2.73 7.85
N CYS A 29 -2.06 2.27 6.60
CA CYS A 29 -0.91 2.34 5.71
C CYS A 29 -0.98 3.65 4.92
N VAL A 30 0.13 4.39 4.86
CA VAL A 30 0.21 5.60 4.03
C VAL A 30 1.14 5.38 2.84
N ALA A 31 0.61 5.53 1.62
CA ALA A 31 1.35 5.46 0.36
C ALA A 31 1.70 6.89 -0.09
N ILE A 32 2.93 7.31 0.22
CA ILE A 32 3.26 8.74 0.26
C ILE A 32 3.56 9.37 -1.08
N THR A 33 4.13 8.63 -2.04
CA THR A 33 4.69 9.26 -3.24
C THR A 33 4.38 8.56 -4.57
N GLY A 34 4.42 7.23 -4.63
CA GLY A 34 4.22 6.45 -5.86
C GLY A 34 5.31 6.62 -6.92
N GLY A 35 5.18 5.85 -8.01
CA GLY A 35 6.11 5.82 -9.14
C GLY A 35 5.64 6.56 -10.40
N VAL A 36 4.43 7.14 -10.42
CA VAL A 36 3.79 7.66 -11.65
C VAL A 36 3.64 9.18 -11.64
N HIS A 37 2.96 9.73 -10.65
CA HIS A 37 2.76 11.17 -10.52
C HIS A 37 3.92 11.83 -9.79
N GLY A 38 4.08 13.14 -10.00
CA GLY A 38 5.03 13.98 -9.27
C GLY A 38 4.40 15.32 -8.85
N LYS A 39 5.23 16.27 -8.49
CA LYS A 39 4.82 17.63 -8.09
C LYS A 39 4.02 18.37 -9.14
N GLU A 40 4.07 17.96 -10.40
CA GLU A 40 3.21 18.49 -11.47
C GLU A 40 1.74 18.11 -11.25
N ALA A 41 1.45 17.01 -10.55
CA ALA A 41 0.09 16.60 -10.20
C ALA A 41 -0.40 17.31 -8.94
N ASN A 42 0.45 17.35 -7.91
CA ASN A 42 0.23 18.05 -6.64
C ASN A 42 1.58 18.57 -6.10
N PRO A 43 1.77 19.88 -5.94
CA PRO A 43 3.05 20.45 -5.48
C PRO A 43 3.48 19.98 -4.08
N ASN A 44 2.56 19.42 -3.29
CA ASN A 44 2.84 18.88 -1.97
C ASN A 44 3.27 17.39 -1.99
N LEU A 45 3.30 16.74 -3.17
CA LEU A 45 3.73 15.35 -3.28
C LEU A 45 5.24 15.25 -2.98
N PRO A 46 5.67 14.38 -2.03
CA PRO A 46 7.07 14.27 -1.65
C PRO A 46 7.84 13.47 -2.72
N GLU A 47 8.86 14.06 -3.33
CA GLU A 47 9.71 13.41 -4.33
C GLU A 47 11.08 13.02 -3.76
N THR A 48 11.68 13.89 -2.96
CA THR A 48 13.03 13.69 -2.40
C THR A 48 12.99 12.85 -1.11
N PRO A 49 14.10 12.16 -0.73
CA PRO A 49 14.18 11.44 0.54
C PRO A 49 13.80 12.30 1.75
N VAL A 50 14.29 13.53 1.82
CA VAL A 50 14.00 14.47 2.92
C VAL A 50 12.49 14.77 3.02
N GLU A 51 11.82 14.99 1.88
CA GLU A 51 10.39 15.25 1.83
C GLU A 51 9.58 14.00 2.21
N GLN A 52 9.99 12.81 1.71
CA GLN A 52 9.33 11.54 2.05
C GLN A 52 9.44 11.27 3.55
N VAL A 53 10.60 11.46 4.14
CA VAL A 53 10.84 11.29 5.59
C VAL A 53 10.02 12.28 6.41
N ALA A 54 9.98 13.54 6.01
CA ALA A 54 9.20 14.56 6.72
C ALA A 54 7.70 14.21 6.72
N GLN A 55 7.15 13.88 5.55
CA GLN A 55 5.73 13.51 5.46
C GLN A 55 5.42 12.16 6.13
N THR A 56 6.35 11.20 6.12
CA THR A 56 6.21 9.96 6.87
C THR A 56 6.13 10.23 8.37
N PHE A 57 6.99 11.13 8.88
CA PHE A 57 6.96 11.51 10.29
C PHE A 57 5.64 12.17 10.69
N ASP A 58 5.11 13.07 9.86
CA ASP A 58 3.81 13.70 10.11
C ASP A 58 2.67 12.68 10.11
N CYS A 59 2.69 11.72 9.18
CA CYS A 59 1.73 10.61 9.13
C CYS A 59 1.84 9.68 10.35
N TYR A 60 3.06 9.36 10.77
CA TYR A 60 3.34 8.56 11.96
C TYR A 60 2.78 9.24 13.21
N ARG A 61 3.02 10.53 13.38
CA ARG A 61 2.44 11.32 14.48
C ARG A 61 0.92 11.40 14.42
N ALA A 62 0.35 11.42 13.22
CA ALA A 62 -1.09 11.36 13.02
C ALA A 62 -1.68 9.98 13.37
N GLY A 63 -0.87 8.92 13.44
CA GLY A 63 -1.28 7.57 13.83
C GLY A 63 -1.19 6.52 12.72
N ALA A 64 -0.48 6.79 11.61
CA ALA A 64 -0.14 5.74 10.65
C ALA A 64 0.82 4.73 11.29
N SER A 65 0.52 3.44 11.14
CA SER A 65 1.36 2.35 11.65
C SER A 65 2.26 1.72 10.59
N MET A 66 2.05 2.09 9.32
CA MET A 66 2.78 1.54 8.18
C MET A 66 2.94 2.61 7.09
N VAL A 67 4.08 2.60 6.40
CA VAL A 67 4.35 3.45 5.24
C VAL A 67 4.73 2.62 4.03
N HIS A 68 4.14 2.95 2.87
CA HIS A 68 4.51 2.40 1.56
C HIS A 68 5.39 3.40 0.81
N ILE A 69 6.53 2.92 0.34
CA ILE A 69 7.63 3.75 -0.15
C ILE A 69 7.97 3.42 -1.60
N HIS A 70 8.08 4.47 -2.40
CA HIS A 70 8.73 4.46 -3.70
C HIS A 70 9.97 5.37 -3.64
N ALA A 71 11.16 4.82 -3.88
CA ALA A 71 12.33 5.66 -4.09
C ALA A 71 12.28 6.30 -5.47
N ARG A 72 12.68 7.57 -5.56
CA ARG A 72 12.79 8.32 -6.81
C ARG A 72 14.23 8.37 -7.29
N ASP A 73 14.44 8.41 -8.60
CA ASP A 73 15.77 8.56 -9.20
C ASP A 73 16.36 9.93 -8.80
N PRO A 74 17.48 9.96 -8.06
CA PRO A 74 18.07 11.20 -7.58
C PRO A 74 18.56 12.14 -8.70
N LYS A 75 18.68 11.65 -9.93
CA LYS A 75 19.06 12.48 -11.08
C LYS A 75 17.94 13.39 -11.57
N ASN A 76 16.68 13.01 -11.33
CA ASN A 76 15.55 13.74 -11.87
C ASN A 76 14.33 13.90 -10.95
N TRP A 77 14.21 13.10 -9.91
CA TRP A 77 13.08 13.04 -8.95
C TRP A 77 11.70 12.84 -9.58
N ALA A 78 11.63 12.69 -10.90
CA ALA A 78 10.37 12.54 -11.63
C ALA A 78 9.96 11.09 -11.85
N THR A 79 10.95 10.18 -11.86
CA THR A 79 10.76 8.74 -12.08
C THR A 79 11.17 7.94 -10.86
N GLY A 80 10.60 6.74 -10.70
CA GLY A 80 11.03 5.83 -9.66
C GLY A 80 12.36 5.15 -10.01
N THR A 81 13.00 4.58 -9.00
CA THR A 81 14.20 3.74 -9.15
C THR A 81 14.03 2.44 -8.38
N GLY A 82 14.68 1.37 -8.85
CA GLY A 82 14.83 0.12 -8.11
C GLY A 82 16.14 0.05 -7.31
N ASP A 83 16.92 1.15 -7.25
CA ASP A 83 18.22 1.13 -6.59
C ASP A 83 18.10 0.86 -5.08
N PRO A 84 18.69 -0.24 -4.57
CA PRO A 84 18.65 -0.59 -3.15
C PRO A 84 19.23 0.49 -2.24
N GLY A 85 20.26 1.21 -2.72
CA GLY A 85 20.90 2.28 -1.95
C GLY A 85 19.94 3.44 -1.67
N ALA A 86 19.15 3.85 -2.68
CA ALA A 86 18.14 4.89 -2.52
C ALA A 86 17.03 4.48 -1.54
N PHE A 87 16.56 3.23 -1.59
CA PHE A 87 15.60 2.72 -0.61
C PHE A 87 16.20 2.60 0.80
N TYR A 88 17.44 2.12 0.91
CA TYR A 88 18.12 2.00 2.20
C TYR A 88 18.30 3.36 2.87
N GLU A 89 18.70 4.40 2.13
CA GLU A 89 18.82 5.77 2.64
C GLU A 89 17.49 6.27 3.22
N ILE A 90 16.39 6.13 2.46
CA ILE A 90 15.05 6.55 2.91
C ILE A 90 14.65 5.77 4.16
N ASN A 91 14.83 4.44 4.16
CA ASN A 91 14.50 3.57 5.26
C ASN A 91 15.25 3.95 6.54
N ALA A 92 16.57 4.18 6.44
CA ALA A 92 17.41 4.59 7.56
C ALA A 92 16.95 5.93 8.16
N MET A 93 16.70 6.92 7.31
CA MET A 93 16.22 8.23 7.74
C MET A 93 14.81 8.17 8.37
N ILE A 94 13.91 7.32 7.83
CA ILE A 94 12.58 7.10 8.43
C ILE A 94 12.74 6.43 9.78
N ARG A 95 13.56 5.38 9.89
CA ARG A 95 13.76 4.63 11.13
C ARG A 95 14.31 5.50 12.26
N GLU A 96 15.18 6.47 11.95
CA GLU A 96 15.68 7.43 12.92
C GLU A 96 14.56 8.27 13.55
N LYS A 97 13.58 8.71 12.74
CA LYS A 97 12.47 9.58 13.20
C LYS A 97 11.23 8.82 13.64
N CYS A 98 11.00 7.65 13.09
CA CYS A 98 9.83 6.80 13.31
C CYS A 98 10.31 5.39 13.70
N PRO A 99 10.73 5.19 14.96
CA PRO A 99 11.54 4.03 15.36
C PRO A 99 10.84 2.68 15.17
N ASP A 100 9.51 2.65 15.14
CA ASP A 100 8.74 1.41 15.08
C ASP A 100 7.75 1.31 13.91
N ILE A 101 7.61 2.35 13.06
CA ILE A 101 6.73 2.30 11.89
C ILE A 101 7.11 1.11 10.98
N ILE A 102 6.12 0.43 10.42
CA ILE A 102 6.35 -0.69 9.49
C ILE A 102 6.73 -0.14 8.12
N LEU A 103 7.85 -0.62 7.57
CA LEU A 103 8.34 -0.24 6.25
C LEU A 103 7.90 -1.25 5.20
N ASN A 104 7.12 -0.77 4.25
CA ASN A 104 6.65 -1.51 3.08
C ASN A 104 7.27 -0.89 1.83
N LEU A 105 7.98 -1.67 1.04
CA LEU A 105 8.58 -1.18 -0.21
C LEU A 105 7.80 -1.67 -1.42
N THR A 106 7.74 -0.82 -2.43
CA THR A 106 7.17 -1.21 -3.72
C THR A 106 8.07 -2.20 -4.46
N THR A 107 7.50 -3.22 -5.08
CA THR A 107 8.13 -3.99 -6.16
C THR A 107 7.48 -3.70 -7.51
N GLY A 108 6.44 -2.84 -7.52
CA GLY A 108 5.79 -2.35 -8.74
C GLY A 108 6.66 -1.39 -9.55
N GLY A 109 7.55 -0.66 -8.88
CA GLY A 109 8.48 0.26 -9.50
C GLY A 109 7.81 1.46 -10.15
N SER A 110 8.34 1.86 -11.29
CA SER A 110 7.75 2.83 -12.23
C SER A 110 7.45 2.15 -13.56
N TYR A 111 6.57 2.75 -14.37
CA TYR A 111 6.26 2.20 -15.68
C TYR A 111 7.52 2.09 -16.55
N GLY A 112 7.56 1.07 -17.42
CA GLY A 112 8.71 0.78 -18.28
C GLY A 112 9.95 0.23 -17.56
N GLN A 113 9.87 0.03 -16.24
CA GLN A 113 10.98 -0.51 -15.46
C GLN A 113 11.00 -2.06 -15.53
N PRO A 114 12.10 -2.69 -15.94
CA PRO A 114 12.21 -4.15 -15.99
C PRO A 114 11.99 -4.81 -14.62
N PHE A 115 11.51 -6.05 -14.63
CA PHE A 115 11.26 -6.83 -13.42
C PHE A 115 12.50 -6.91 -12.53
N GLU A 116 13.65 -7.23 -13.10
CA GLU A 116 14.92 -7.37 -12.36
C GLU A 116 15.37 -6.10 -11.66
N GLU A 117 15.01 -4.92 -12.21
CA GLU A 117 15.30 -3.65 -11.55
C GLU A 117 14.32 -3.36 -10.41
N ARG A 118 13.02 -3.61 -10.63
CA ARG A 118 11.99 -3.33 -9.64
C ARG A 118 12.19 -4.09 -8.34
N ILE A 119 12.57 -5.37 -8.44
CA ILE A 119 12.74 -6.27 -7.28
C ILE A 119 14.00 -6.01 -6.46
N ARG A 120 14.96 -5.23 -6.98
CA ARG A 120 16.21 -4.91 -6.26
C ARG A 120 15.97 -4.14 -4.96
N CYS A 121 14.84 -3.43 -4.84
CA CYS A 121 14.42 -2.78 -3.59
C CYS A 121 14.41 -3.74 -2.38
N LEU A 122 14.24 -5.06 -2.60
CA LEU A 122 14.29 -6.07 -1.53
C LEU A 122 15.66 -6.17 -0.84
N ASP A 123 16.73 -5.74 -1.50
CA ASP A 123 18.08 -5.71 -0.91
C ASP A 123 18.21 -4.60 0.16
N ALA A 124 17.28 -3.65 0.18
CA ALA A 124 17.14 -2.67 1.26
C ALA A 124 16.42 -3.23 2.51
N LYS A 125 16.20 -4.54 2.58
CA LYS A 125 15.70 -5.30 3.75
C LYS A 125 14.41 -4.73 4.37
N PRO A 126 13.32 -4.51 3.60
CA PRO A 126 12.06 -4.08 4.17
C PRO A 126 11.43 -5.18 5.04
N GLU A 127 10.48 -4.80 5.89
CA GLU A 127 9.71 -5.77 6.68
C GLU A 127 8.61 -6.44 5.85
N THR A 128 8.07 -5.68 4.90
CA THR A 128 7.06 -6.15 3.95
C THR A 128 7.26 -5.44 2.61
N ALA A 129 6.85 -6.06 1.53
CA ALA A 129 6.89 -5.46 0.20
C ALA A 129 5.68 -5.87 -0.63
N SER A 130 5.28 -5.03 -1.58
CA SER A 130 4.16 -5.37 -2.47
C SER A 130 4.49 -6.57 -3.34
N LEU A 131 3.48 -7.38 -3.65
CA LEU A 131 3.53 -8.52 -4.56
C LEU A 131 2.32 -8.42 -5.49
N ASN A 132 2.51 -7.82 -6.67
CA ASN A 132 1.48 -7.72 -7.68
C ASN A 132 1.19 -9.10 -8.28
N LEU A 133 -0.09 -9.47 -8.34
CA LEU A 133 -0.52 -10.85 -8.66
C LEU A 133 -0.82 -11.08 -10.14
N GLY A 134 -0.47 -10.15 -11.01
CA GLY A 134 -0.69 -10.32 -12.44
C GLY A 134 -0.37 -9.08 -13.27
N PRO A 135 -0.60 -9.17 -14.58
CA PRO A 135 -0.39 -8.05 -15.49
C PRO A 135 -1.46 -6.98 -15.29
N GLU A 136 -1.06 -5.73 -15.40
CA GLU A 136 -1.94 -4.58 -15.29
C GLU A 136 -1.70 -3.58 -16.40
N MET A 137 -2.78 -3.03 -16.94
CA MET A 137 -2.69 -1.93 -17.90
C MET A 137 -2.79 -0.60 -17.18
N TYR A 138 -1.98 0.35 -17.66
CA TYR A 138 -2.01 1.73 -17.18
C TYR A 138 -2.47 2.64 -18.30
N LYS A 139 -3.44 3.50 -18.02
CA LYS A 139 -3.84 4.60 -18.87
C LYS A 139 -4.08 5.83 -18.03
N SER A 140 -3.09 6.70 -17.96
CA SER A 140 -3.14 7.89 -17.14
C SER A 140 -2.60 9.10 -17.89
N ARG A 141 -3.24 10.26 -17.70
CA ARG A 141 -2.74 11.52 -18.25
C ARG A 141 -1.82 12.16 -17.22
N LEU A 142 -0.54 12.26 -17.56
CA LEU A 142 0.46 12.96 -16.76
C LEU A 142 0.50 14.41 -17.20
N LYS A 143 0.23 15.34 -16.27
CA LYS A 143 0.30 16.79 -16.51
C LYS A 143 1.70 17.20 -16.97
N ALA A 144 1.78 18.30 -17.72
CA ALA A 144 3.07 18.91 -18.06
C ALA A 144 3.87 19.23 -16.80
N ARG A 145 5.15 18.83 -16.80
CA ARG A 145 6.10 19.14 -15.73
C ARG A 145 6.96 20.33 -16.18
N LYS A 146 6.75 21.48 -15.56
CA LYS A 146 7.36 22.76 -15.98
C LYS A 146 8.47 23.19 -15.01
N ALA A 147 9.42 23.98 -15.51
CA ALA A 147 10.37 24.67 -14.63
C ALA A 147 9.64 25.47 -13.53
N PRO A 148 10.15 25.54 -12.30
CA PRO A 148 11.49 25.08 -11.84
C PRO A 148 11.58 23.60 -11.45
N LEU A 149 10.55 22.79 -11.68
CA LEU A 149 10.64 21.35 -11.38
C LEU A 149 11.72 20.68 -12.24
N PRO A 150 12.55 19.79 -11.67
CA PRO A 150 13.56 19.08 -12.43
C PRO A 150 12.90 18.16 -13.49
N ASN A 151 13.65 17.87 -14.55
CA ASN A 151 13.20 17.05 -15.66
C ASN A 151 11.86 17.51 -16.29
N PRO A 152 11.80 18.76 -16.81
CA PRO A 152 10.58 19.27 -17.44
C PRO A 152 10.15 18.40 -18.64
N ARG A 153 8.85 18.23 -18.81
CA ARG A 153 8.25 17.49 -19.93
C ARG A 153 6.87 18.06 -20.25
N GLU A 154 6.45 17.89 -21.51
CA GLU A 154 5.08 18.18 -21.92
C GLU A 154 4.08 17.21 -21.29
N GLU A 155 2.79 17.55 -21.36
CA GLU A 155 1.73 16.63 -21.00
C GLU A 155 1.81 15.36 -21.87
N MET A 156 1.66 14.20 -21.25
CA MET A 156 1.72 12.94 -21.96
C MET A 156 0.63 11.97 -21.49
N LEU A 157 0.20 11.12 -22.41
CA LEU A 157 -0.64 9.97 -22.07
C LEU A 157 0.27 8.78 -21.77
N LEU A 158 0.27 8.36 -20.51
CA LEU A 158 0.84 7.08 -20.14
C LEU A 158 -0.14 5.99 -20.59
N ASN A 159 0.32 5.11 -21.46
CA ASN A 159 -0.41 3.95 -21.94
C ASN A 159 0.56 2.77 -22.02
N ASP A 160 0.56 1.93 -21.01
CA ASP A 160 1.54 0.87 -20.82
C ASP A 160 0.92 -0.35 -20.13
N CYS A 161 1.65 -1.43 -20.05
CA CYS A 161 1.26 -2.66 -19.39
C CYS A 161 2.40 -3.15 -18.49
N SER A 162 2.12 -3.37 -17.23
CA SER A 162 3.01 -4.13 -16.35
C SER A 162 2.81 -5.62 -16.62
N CYS A 163 3.71 -6.20 -17.40
CA CYS A 163 3.66 -7.62 -17.76
C CYS A 163 4.40 -8.47 -16.70
N THR A 164 3.81 -8.61 -15.51
CA THR A 164 4.36 -9.55 -14.51
C THR A 164 3.84 -10.94 -14.82
N THR A 165 4.75 -11.85 -15.17
CA THR A 165 4.41 -13.24 -15.48
C THR A 165 4.19 -14.06 -14.21
N TYR A 166 3.56 -15.22 -14.35
CA TYR A 166 3.37 -16.14 -13.23
C TYR A 166 4.70 -16.62 -12.64
N GLU A 167 5.72 -16.87 -13.49
CA GLU A 167 7.06 -17.26 -13.05
C GLU A 167 7.74 -16.15 -12.25
N GLU A 168 7.60 -14.89 -12.67
CA GLU A 168 8.12 -13.74 -11.94
C GLU A 168 7.45 -13.57 -10.57
N ILE A 169 6.12 -13.79 -10.49
CA ILE A 169 5.39 -13.73 -9.21
C ILE A 169 5.89 -14.79 -8.23
N THR A 170 6.03 -16.04 -8.69
CA THR A 170 6.53 -17.15 -7.86
C THR A 170 7.98 -16.94 -7.44
N THR A 171 8.81 -16.44 -8.35
CA THR A 171 10.21 -16.08 -8.09
C THR A 171 10.28 -15.00 -7.00
N LEU A 172 9.49 -13.93 -7.14
CA LEU A 172 9.47 -12.83 -6.19
C LEU A 172 8.95 -13.27 -4.81
N ALA A 173 7.88 -14.08 -4.77
CA ALA A 173 7.36 -14.63 -3.53
C ALA A 173 8.41 -15.51 -2.81
N LYS A 174 9.14 -16.34 -3.58
CA LYS A 174 10.25 -17.15 -3.05
C LYS A 174 11.39 -16.27 -2.52
N MET A 175 11.79 -15.25 -3.24
CA MET A 175 12.84 -14.31 -2.80
C MET A 175 12.44 -13.59 -1.51
N MET A 176 11.18 -13.15 -1.39
CA MET A 176 10.67 -12.53 -0.17
C MET A 176 10.73 -13.51 1.00
N LYS A 177 10.24 -14.75 0.81
CA LYS A 177 10.28 -15.80 1.83
C LYS A 177 11.70 -16.10 2.30
N ASP A 178 12.64 -16.31 1.37
CA ASP A 178 14.03 -16.62 1.67
C ASP A 178 14.73 -15.48 2.46
N ARG A 179 14.26 -14.25 2.31
CA ARG A 179 14.79 -13.04 2.99
C ARG A 179 13.99 -12.65 4.25
N GLY A 180 12.96 -13.40 4.61
CA GLY A 180 12.09 -13.07 5.75
C GLY A 180 11.23 -11.83 5.55
N ILE A 181 11.00 -11.41 4.30
CA ILE A 181 10.15 -10.27 3.94
C ILE A 181 8.71 -10.77 3.75
N ARG A 182 7.76 -10.16 4.44
CA ARG A 182 6.35 -10.54 4.33
C ARG A 182 5.74 -9.92 3.06
N PRO A 183 5.21 -10.72 2.10
CA PRO A 183 4.56 -10.17 0.93
C PRO A 183 3.22 -9.51 1.28
N GLU A 184 2.95 -8.35 0.67
CA GLU A 184 1.64 -7.75 0.56
C GLU A 184 1.08 -8.10 -0.83
N MET A 185 0.18 -9.08 -0.88
CA MET A 185 -0.40 -9.55 -2.12
C MET A 185 -1.43 -8.55 -2.63
N GLU A 186 -1.13 -7.85 -3.72
CA GLU A 186 -2.00 -6.84 -4.32
C GLU A 186 -2.96 -7.48 -5.32
N LEU A 187 -4.23 -7.54 -4.92
CA LEU A 187 -5.32 -8.15 -5.67
C LEU A 187 -6.17 -7.07 -6.36
N PHE A 188 -6.21 -7.07 -7.68
CA PHE A 188 -6.92 -6.09 -8.50
C PHE A 188 -8.28 -6.60 -9.02
N HIS A 189 -8.44 -7.91 -9.18
CA HIS A 189 -9.68 -8.54 -9.65
C HIS A 189 -9.77 -10.01 -9.18
N PRO A 190 -10.96 -10.64 -9.23
CA PRO A 190 -11.17 -12.00 -8.69
C PRO A 190 -10.25 -13.07 -9.28
N GLY A 191 -9.81 -12.91 -10.53
CA GLY A 191 -8.87 -13.85 -11.16
C GLY A 191 -7.55 -14.03 -10.42
N HIS A 192 -7.13 -13.05 -9.63
CA HIS A 192 -5.90 -13.14 -8.83
C HIS A 192 -6.01 -14.15 -7.67
N TYR A 193 -7.21 -14.59 -7.29
CA TYR A 193 -7.36 -15.65 -6.27
C TYR A 193 -6.76 -16.98 -6.71
N TRP A 194 -6.72 -17.27 -8.01
CA TRP A 194 -6.00 -18.43 -8.53
C TRP A 194 -4.52 -18.38 -8.16
N VAL A 195 -3.89 -17.22 -8.34
CA VAL A 195 -2.48 -17.01 -8.00
C VAL A 195 -2.24 -17.09 -6.50
N ILE A 196 -3.09 -16.45 -5.68
CA ILE A 196 -2.99 -16.51 -4.21
C ILE A 196 -3.08 -17.96 -3.73
N ASN A 197 -4.09 -18.70 -4.18
CA ASN A 197 -4.29 -20.09 -3.76
C ASN A 197 -3.12 -20.98 -4.17
N ASP A 198 -2.54 -20.74 -5.32
CA ASP A 198 -1.38 -21.46 -5.77
C ASP A 198 -0.12 -21.13 -4.95
N LEU A 199 0.17 -19.85 -4.66
CA LEU A 199 1.24 -19.45 -3.75
C LEU A 199 1.09 -20.07 -2.34
N ILE A 200 -0.15 -20.18 -1.84
CA ILE A 200 -0.46 -20.86 -0.59
C ILE A 200 -0.16 -22.36 -0.69
N SER A 201 -0.59 -23.02 -1.78
CA SER A 201 -0.39 -24.46 -2.00
C SER A 201 1.09 -24.83 -2.09
N GLN A 202 1.90 -23.95 -2.66
CA GLN A 202 3.35 -24.08 -2.73
C GLN A 202 4.08 -23.64 -1.44
N ALA A 203 3.34 -23.23 -0.41
CA ALA A 203 3.89 -22.67 0.83
C ALA A 203 4.87 -21.51 0.61
N LEU A 204 4.68 -20.72 -0.43
CA LEU A 204 5.49 -19.52 -0.72
C LEU A 204 5.06 -18.30 0.10
N VAL A 205 3.85 -18.31 0.62
CA VAL A 205 3.31 -17.28 1.52
C VAL A 205 2.83 -17.90 2.82
N GLU A 206 2.92 -17.15 3.92
CA GLU A 206 2.64 -17.63 5.27
C GLU A 206 1.48 -16.87 5.91
N LYS A 207 0.79 -17.54 6.83
CA LYS A 207 -0.28 -16.94 7.64
C LYS A 207 0.27 -15.90 8.63
N PRO A 208 -0.48 -14.83 8.92
CA PRO A 208 -1.69 -14.41 8.24
C PRO A 208 -1.40 -13.95 6.81
N TYR A 209 -2.30 -14.27 5.87
CA TYR A 209 -2.15 -13.85 4.48
C TYR A 209 -2.51 -12.37 4.36
N LYS A 210 -1.52 -11.52 4.13
CA LYS A 210 -1.73 -10.09 3.92
C LYS A 210 -2.15 -9.84 2.47
N ILE A 211 -3.42 -9.44 2.28
CA ILE A 211 -4.01 -9.21 0.96
C ILE A 211 -4.48 -7.75 0.89
N GLN A 212 -3.99 -7.00 -0.10
CA GLN A 212 -4.45 -5.65 -0.39
C GLN A 212 -5.41 -5.67 -1.58
N LEU A 213 -6.67 -5.31 -1.32
CA LEU A 213 -7.71 -5.19 -2.34
C LEU A 213 -7.59 -3.81 -2.99
N VAL A 214 -7.14 -3.77 -4.25
CA VAL A 214 -6.96 -2.54 -5.02
C VAL A 214 -8.13 -2.38 -5.99
N LEU A 215 -8.89 -1.29 -5.86
CA LEU A 215 -10.09 -1.05 -6.66
C LEU A 215 -10.05 0.33 -7.34
N GLY A 216 -10.64 0.39 -8.53
CA GLY A 216 -10.87 1.66 -9.22
C GLY A 216 -9.76 2.09 -10.18
N SER A 217 -8.77 1.24 -10.47
CA SER A 217 -7.84 1.40 -11.59
C SER A 217 -8.34 0.68 -12.84
N ILE A 218 -7.65 0.86 -13.99
CA ILE A 218 -8.21 0.50 -15.29
C ILE A 218 -8.45 -1.01 -15.49
N THR A 219 -7.64 -1.87 -14.92
CA THR A 219 -7.79 -3.33 -14.97
C THR A 219 -8.23 -3.95 -13.65
N ALA A 220 -8.44 -3.11 -12.63
CA ALA A 220 -8.97 -3.54 -11.35
C ALA A 220 -10.51 -3.63 -11.39
N SER A 221 -11.06 -4.29 -10.39
CA SER A 221 -12.50 -4.26 -10.12
C SER A 221 -12.99 -2.83 -9.92
N TYR A 222 -14.20 -2.53 -10.39
CA TYR A 222 -14.82 -1.24 -10.07
C TYR A 222 -14.89 -1.04 -8.56
N ALA A 223 -14.58 0.17 -8.11
CA ALA A 223 -14.62 0.55 -6.70
C ALA A 223 -16.08 0.77 -6.23
N THR A 224 -16.82 -0.32 -6.12
CA THR A 224 -18.20 -0.35 -5.64
C THR A 224 -18.33 -1.21 -4.39
N PRO A 225 -19.33 -0.95 -3.51
CA PRO A 225 -19.57 -1.81 -2.35
C PRO A 225 -19.74 -3.29 -2.72
N TRP A 226 -20.44 -3.59 -3.81
CA TRP A 226 -20.69 -4.98 -4.24
C TRP A 226 -19.41 -5.70 -4.64
N ASN A 227 -18.56 -5.07 -5.43
CA ASN A 227 -17.29 -5.67 -5.82
C ASN A 227 -16.36 -5.88 -4.63
N LEU A 228 -16.28 -4.91 -3.72
CA LEU A 228 -15.50 -5.08 -2.49
C LEU A 228 -16.02 -6.26 -1.65
N MET A 229 -17.33 -6.35 -1.45
CA MET A 229 -17.94 -7.47 -0.72
C MET A 229 -17.70 -8.81 -1.41
N SER A 230 -17.81 -8.87 -2.75
CA SER A 230 -17.52 -10.08 -3.52
C SER A 230 -16.06 -10.51 -3.34
N LEU A 231 -15.10 -9.59 -3.39
CA LEU A 231 -13.70 -9.91 -3.14
C LEU A 231 -13.49 -10.44 -1.72
N ILE A 232 -14.09 -9.82 -0.71
CA ILE A 232 -13.96 -10.28 0.68
C ILE A 232 -14.49 -11.70 0.87
N GLN A 233 -15.55 -12.08 0.16
CA GLN A 233 -16.12 -13.42 0.27
C GLN A 233 -15.20 -14.54 -0.24
N GLU A 234 -14.27 -14.21 -1.13
CA GLU A 234 -13.31 -15.17 -1.69
C GLU A 234 -11.96 -15.21 -0.96
N LEU A 235 -11.78 -14.39 0.08
CA LEU A 235 -10.54 -14.37 0.86
C LEU A 235 -10.22 -15.76 1.45
N PRO A 236 -8.98 -16.24 1.32
CA PRO A 236 -8.55 -17.46 2.02
C PRO A 236 -8.71 -17.33 3.53
N ALA A 237 -8.98 -18.44 4.21
CA ALA A 237 -9.01 -18.43 5.69
C ALA A 237 -7.68 -17.93 6.27
N ASN A 238 -7.75 -17.19 7.37
CA ASN A 238 -6.60 -16.49 8.00
C ASN A 238 -6.00 -15.37 7.16
N SER A 239 -6.78 -14.73 6.31
CA SER A 239 -6.38 -13.50 5.64
C SER A 239 -6.54 -12.28 6.55
N VAL A 240 -5.65 -11.32 6.39
CA VAL A 240 -5.78 -9.95 6.85
C VAL A 240 -5.85 -9.07 5.62
N PHE A 241 -6.95 -8.36 5.43
CA PHE A 241 -7.12 -7.55 4.22
C PHE A 241 -7.02 -6.05 4.50
N SER A 242 -6.45 -5.33 3.55
CA SER A 242 -6.49 -3.88 3.45
C SER A 242 -7.15 -3.46 2.14
N VAL A 243 -7.63 -2.24 2.06
CA VAL A 243 -8.26 -1.70 0.86
C VAL A 243 -7.55 -0.44 0.40
N ALA A 244 -7.21 -0.39 -0.89
CA ALA A 244 -6.70 0.76 -1.60
C ALA A 244 -7.69 1.16 -2.71
N GLY A 245 -8.32 2.31 -2.57
CA GLY A 245 -9.18 2.88 -3.61
C GLY A 245 -8.42 3.92 -4.43
N MET A 246 -8.40 3.77 -5.75
CA MET A 246 -7.66 4.67 -6.63
C MET A 246 -8.43 5.98 -6.88
N GLY A 247 -7.72 7.11 -6.84
CA GLY A 247 -8.28 8.44 -7.12
C GLY A 247 -9.47 8.78 -6.22
N PRO A 248 -10.62 9.19 -6.79
CA PRO A 248 -11.78 9.62 -6.01
C PRO A 248 -12.41 8.50 -5.16
N PHE A 249 -12.01 7.26 -5.40
CA PHE A 249 -12.53 6.09 -4.67
C PHE A 249 -11.77 5.82 -3.37
N GLN A 250 -10.65 6.50 -3.10
CA GLN A 250 -9.85 6.25 -1.90
C GLN A 250 -10.67 6.36 -0.62
N LEU A 251 -11.39 7.45 -0.43
CA LEU A 251 -12.19 7.63 0.78
C LEU A 251 -13.40 6.68 0.88
N PRO A 252 -14.26 6.53 -0.14
CA PRO A 252 -15.38 5.58 -0.07
C PRO A 252 -14.94 4.14 0.23
N MET A 253 -13.87 3.66 -0.39
CA MET A 253 -13.37 2.30 -0.18
C MET A 253 -12.72 2.14 1.20
N ALA A 254 -12.00 3.16 1.67
CA ALA A 254 -11.47 3.17 3.04
C ALA A 254 -12.58 3.11 4.10
N MET A 255 -13.67 3.85 3.92
CA MET A 255 -14.84 3.80 4.81
C MET A 255 -15.45 2.40 4.87
N MET A 256 -15.61 1.75 3.71
CA MET A 256 -16.08 0.36 3.65
C MET A 256 -15.14 -0.60 4.37
N ALA A 257 -13.81 -0.46 4.18
CA ALA A 257 -12.84 -1.27 4.90
C ALA A 257 -12.94 -1.11 6.42
N ILE A 258 -13.13 0.14 6.91
CA ILE A 258 -13.29 0.41 8.34
C ILE A 258 -14.52 -0.32 8.88
N ILE A 259 -15.66 -0.23 8.20
CA ILE A 259 -16.92 -0.88 8.60
C ILE A 259 -16.77 -2.41 8.61
N LEU A 260 -16.10 -2.96 7.61
CA LEU A 260 -16.00 -4.41 7.42
C LEU A 260 -14.90 -5.08 8.28
N GLY A 261 -14.19 -4.31 9.10
CA GLY A 261 -13.13 -4.85 9.97
C GLY A 261 -11.78 -5.04 9.26
N GLY A 262 -11.66 -4.63 8.00
CA GLY A 262 -10.39 -4.60 7.25
C GLY A 262 -9.52 -3.40 7.61
N HIS A 263 -8.41 -3.26 6.91
CA HIS A 263 -7.44 -2.18 7.08
C HIS A 263 -7.44 -1.24 5.87
N VAL A 264 -6.72 -0.13 5.94
CA VAL A 264 -6.77 0.89 4.89
C VAL A 264 -5.38 1.28 4.40
N ARG A 265 -5.30 1.59 3.10
CA ARG A 265 -4.21 2.32 2.49
C ARG A 265 -4.75 3.64 1.93
N VAL A 266 -4.07 4.75 2.27
CA VAL A 266 -4.37 6.10 1.79
C VAL A 266 -3.08 6.85 1.46
N GLY A 267 -3.17 7.96 0.75
CA GLY A 267 -2.02 8.82 0.47
C GLY A 267 -2.01 9.35 -0.96
N MET A 268 -1.01 10.21 -1.23
CA MET A 268 -0.88 10.93 -2.50
C MET A 268 -0.48 10.04 -3.67
N GLU A 269 0.08 8.87 -3.42
CA GLU A 269 0.33 7.88 -4.47
C GLU A 269 -0.96 7.50 -5.19
N ASP A 270 -2.00 7.22 -4.42
CA ASP A 270 -3.27 6.72 -4.92
C ASP A 270 -4.26 7.83 -5.24
N ASN A 271 -4.18 8.98 -4.55
CA ASN A 271 -5.05 10.12 -4.78
C ASN A 271 -4.41 11.45 -4.36
N VAL A 272 -4.19 12.33 -5.32
CA VAL A 272 -3.63 13.68 -5.09
C VAL A 272 -4.66 14.74 -4.70
N TYR A 273 -5.95 14.38 -4.57
CA TYR A 273 -7.05 15.30 -4.26
C TYR A 273 -7.71 14.95 -2.92
N SER A 274 -8.11 15.97 -2.18
CA SER A 274 -8.99 15.81 -1.01
C SER A 274 -10.46 15.65 -1.41
N LYS A 275 -10.87 16.38 -2.43
CA LYS A 275 -12.16 16.29 -3.14
C LYS A 275 -12.01 16.85 -4.55
N LYS A 276 -13.06 16.74 -5.36
CA LYS A 276 -13.04 17.25 -6.75
C LYS A 276 -12.62 18.72 -6.78
N GLY A 277 -11.52 19.00 -7.50
CA GLY A 277 -10.98 20.34 -7.69
C GLY A 277 -10.14 20.90 -6.55
N GLU A 278 -9.96 20.18 -5.45
CA GLU A 278 -9.15 20.58 -4.30
C GLU A 278 -8.03 19.57 -4.05
N LEU A 279 -6.78 20.03 -4.15
CA LEU A 279 -5.61 19.21 -3.92
C LEU A 279 -5.46 18.83 -2.43
N LEU A 280 -4.98 17.62 -2.20
CA LEU A 280 -4.60 17.16 -0.87
C LEU A 280 -3.43 18.00 -0.35
N GLN A 281 -3.54 18.50 0.89
CA GLN A 281 -2.54 19.39 1.45
C GLN A 281 -1.27 18.64 1.92
N SER A 282 -1.44 17.44 2.46
CA SER A 282 -0.35 16.54 2.87
C SER A 282 -0.86 15.11 2.97
N ASN A 283 0.05 14.15 3.01
CA ASN A 283 -0.31 12.76 3.32
C ASN A 283 -0.91 12.63 4.73
N ALA A 284 -0.44 13.41 5.69
CA ALA A 284 -0.97 13.43 7.05
C ALA A 284 -2.45 13.82 7.09
N THR A 285 -2.89 14.76 6.25
CA THR A 285 -4.32 15.13 6.15
C THR A 285 -5.21 13.95 5.74
N ALA A 286 -4.71 13.08 4.85
CA ALA A 286 -5.43 11.85 4.48
C ALA A 286 -5.51 10.88 5.67
N VAL A 287 -4.40 10.67 6.38
CA VAL A 287 -4.34 9.81 7.57
C VAL A 287 -5.26 10.32 8.67
N GLU A 288 -5.20 11.59 9.01
CA GLU A 288 -6.06 12.22 10.04
C GLU A 288 -7.56 12.03 9.73
N ARG A 289 -7.92 12.14 8.45
CA ARG A 289 -9.30 11.92 8.01
C ARG A 289 -9.77 10.50 8.27
N ILE A 290 -8.94 9.51 8.01
CA ILE A 290 -9.24 8.10 8.26
C ILE A 290 -9.35 7.82 9.76
N ILE A 291 -8.42 8.35 10.55
CA ILE A 291 -8.40 8.16 12.01
C ILE A 291 -9.66 8.75 12.64
N ARG A 292 -10.09 9.94 12.21
CA ARG A 292 -11.33 10.54 12.68
C ARG A 292 -12.53 9.64 12.38
N LEU A 293 -12.66 9.13 11.14
CA LEU A 293 -13.76 8.23 10.76
C LEU A 293 -13.76 6.92 11.56
N ALA A 294 -12.58 6.33 11.81
CA ALA A 294 -12.49 5.13 12.63
C ALA A 294 -12.92 5.38 14.07
N ARG A 295 -12.49 6.50 14.66
CA ARG A 295 -12.89 6.91 16.03
C ARG A 295 -14.37 7.19 16.15
N ASP A 296 -14.98 7.83 15.15
CA ASP A 296 -16.43 8.08 15.10
C ASP A 296 -17.24 6.77 15.07
N MET A 297 -16.60 5.67 14.61
CA MET A 297 -17.15 4.31 14.65
C MET A 297 -16.71 3.50 15.89
N ASN A 298 -16.10 4.12 16.90
CA ASN A 298 -15.54 3.45 18.07
C ASN A 298 -14.54 2.32 17.71
N ARG A 299 -13.79 2.49 16.61
CA ARG A 299 -12.75 1.55 16.22
C ARG A 299 -11.37 2.11 16.56
N ASP A 300 -10.62 1.37 17.36
CA ASP A 300 -9.25 1.72 17.75
C ASP A 300 -8.30 1.76 16.54
N ILE A 301 -7.26 2.57 16.66
CA ILE A 301 -6.17 2.65 15.68
C ILE A 301 -5.02 1.78 16.15
N ALA A 302 -4.52 0.93 15.28
CA ALA A 302 -3.40 0.06 15.59
C ALA A 302 -2.10 0.86 15.74
N THR A 303 -1.44 0.69 16.88
CA THR A 303 -0.05 1.10 17.01
C THR A 303 0.83 0.24 16.08
N PRO A 304 2.05 0.68 15.73
CA PRO A 304 2.96 -0.16 14.94
C PRO A 304 3.19 -1.54 15.56
N SER A 305 3.26 -1.64 16.88
CA SER A 305 3.40 -2.93 17.59
C SER A 305 2.18 -3.84 17.39
N GLN A 306 0.96 -3.31 17.53
CA GLN A 306 -0.27 -4.06 17.27
C GLN A 306 -0.39 -4.44 15.79
N ALA A 307 0.00 -3.54 14.88
CA ALA A 307 0.01 -3.84 13.45
C ALA A 307 0.97 -4.99 13.10
N ARG A 308 2.13 -5.05 13.75
CA ARG A 308 3.07 -6.18 13.62
C ARG A 308 2.44 -7.50 14.06
N GLU A 309 1.77 -7.50 15.21
CA GLU A 309 1.06 -8.69 15.70
C GLU A 309 -0.04 -9.13 14.74
N ILE A 310 -0.88 -8.19 14.26
CA ILE A 310 -1.94 -8.48 13.30
C ILE A 310 -1.39 -9.08 12.01
N LEU A 311 -0.27 -8.54 11.51
CA LEU A 311 0.34 -8.94 10.24
C LEU A 311 1.32 -10.12 10.37
N GLY A 312 1.57 -10.61 11.58
CA GLY A 312 2.52 -11.70 11.84
C GLY A 312 3.98 -11.31 11.50
N LEU A 313 4.33 -10.05 11.70
CA LEU A 313 5.69 -9.53 11.54
C LEU A 313 6.51 -9.71 12.82
N SER A 314 7.84 -9.60 12.69
CA SER A 314 8.72 -9.52 13.86
C SER A 314 8.29 -8.40 14.81
N SER A 315 8.32 -8.65 16.11
CA SER A 315 8.10 -7.61 17.12
C SER A 315 9.22 -6.56 17.13
N THR A 316 10.39 -6.91 16.61
CA THR A 316 11.53 -6.01 16.47
C THR A 316 11.50 -5.37 15.09
N PRO A 317 11.47 -4.03 14.99
CA PRO A 317 11.60 -3.32 13.73
C PRO A 317 12.91 -3.64 13.00
N SER A 318 12.89 -3.56 11.66
CA SER A 318 14.12 -3.63 10.87
C SER A 318 15.08 -2.49 11.23
N SER A 319 16.37 -2.75 11.15
CA SER A 319 17.45 -1.78 11.39
C SER A 319 18.22 -1.50 10.09
N TYR A 320 18.74 -0.27 9.95
CA TYR A 320 19.43 0.22 8.76
C TYR A 320 20.74 0.92 9.11
#